data_1eb25278beafaae4bc8e869a7992e03a
#
_entry.id   1eb25278beafaae4bc8e869a7992e03a
#
_cell.length_a   1.000
_cell.length_b   1.000
_cell.length_c   1.000
_cell.angle_alpha   90.00
_cell.angle_beta   90.00
_cell.angle_gamma   90.00
#
_symmetry.space_group_name_H-M   'P 1'
#
loop_
_entity.id
_entity.type
_entity.pdbx_description
1 polymer ?
#
loop_
_entity_poly.entity_id
_entity_poly.type
_entity_poly.pdbx_seq_one_letter_code
_entity_poly.pdbx_strand_id
1 'polypeptide(L)'
;MATAYLYKTLGTPTNDKKYTFSTWVKRAMESTEEVLISGGTSGSNGDFLVFRSTDQLEWQMYHGTNTGILKTDRLFRDPGAWYHIVITYDSANAVAGDRMKMYVNGVEETSFATDTNPPQDTVSYINAAVQNNIGYDTYGLATSAYFGGVLAHTQLCDGQAYAASDFGETDSTSGIWIAKTSPSVTYGNNGFFLKYQDTAAFGDDSSGNTNDFTMSG
;
A
#
# COMPACT_ATOMS: atom_id res chain seq x y z
N MET A 1 14.98 -16.23 -5.64
CA MET A 1 14.32 -14.96 -5.23
C MET A 1 13.00 -14.88 -5.97
N ALA A 2 11.95 -14.38 -5.32
CA ALA A 2 10.68 -14.13 -6.02
C ALA A 2 10.90 -13.09 -7.11
N THR A 3 10.28 -13.29 -8.27
CA THR A 3 10.32 -12.34 -9.40
C THR A 3 8.91 -12.01 -9.89
N ALA A 4 7.90 -12.65 -9.29
CA ALA A 4 6.50 -12.43 -9.64
C ALA A 4 5.95 -11.15 -9.01
N TYR A 5 5.18 -10.42 -9.79
CA TYR A 5 4.45 -9.22 -9.36
C TYR A 5 3.20 -9.02 -10.19
N LEU A 6 2.33 -8.14 -9.73
CA LEU A 6 1.14 -7.74 -10.47
C LEU A 6 1.28 -6.27 -10.91
N TYR A 7 0.80 -5.94 -12.10
CA TYR A 7 0.81 -4.57 -12.59
C TYR A 7 -0.46 -4.19 -13.33
N LYS A 8 -0.80 -2.91 -13.28
CA LYS A 8 -1.89 -2.30 -14.04
C LYS A 8 -1.60 -0.81 -14.27
N THR A 9 -1.85 -0.33 -15.46
CA THR A 9 -1.99 1.11 -15.70
C THR A 9 -3.40 1.52 -15.29
N LEU A 10 -3.49 2.33 -14.23
CA LEU A 10 -4.76 2.82 -13.72
C LEU A 10 -5.34 3.90 -14.64
N GLY A 11 -6.63 4.19 -14.49
CA GLY A 11 -7.34 5.24 -15.21
C GLY A 11 -7.31 6.59 -14.49
N THR A 12 -8.21 7.49 -14.89
CA THR A 12 -8.42 8.75 -14.17
C THR A 12 -9.04 8.49 -12.81
N PRO A 13 -8.40 8.89 -11.71
CA PRO A 13 -8.91 8.66 -10.37
C PRO A 13 -10.19 9.45 -10.09
N THR A 14 -10.98 8.97 -9.13
CA THR A 14 -12.08 9.74 -8.53
C THR A 14 -11.54 10.97 -7.81
N ASN A 15 -10.41 10.81 -7.11
CA ASN A 15 -9.70 11.91 -6.46
C ASN A 15 -8.20 11.57 -6.37
N ASP A 16 -7.38 12.31 -7.10
CA ASP A 16 -5.92 12.13 -7.18
C ASP A 16 -5.15 12.55 -5.89
N LYS A 17 -5.85 13.18 -4.94
CA LYS A 17 -5.30 13.67 -3.67
C LYS A 17 -5.74 12.84 -2.47
N LYS A 18 -6.53 11.78 -2.70
CA LYS A 18 -7.11 11.00 -1.61
C LYS A 18 -7.24 9.52 -2.00
N TYR A 19 -6.72 8.64 -1.17
CA TYR A 19 -6.93 7.20 -1.28
C TYR A 19 -6.60 6.49 0.03
N THR A 20 -7.05 5.24 0.12
CA THR A 20 -6.59 4.29 1.15
C THR A 20 -6.10 3.02 0.48
N PHE A 21 -4.91 2.56 0.82
CA PHE A 21 -4.40 1.25 0.46
C PHE A 21 -4.35 0.37 1.70
N SER A 22 -4.83 -0.86 1.59
CA SER A 22 -4.87 -1.85 2.68
C SER A 22 -4.40 -3.20 2.17
N THR A 23 -3.54 -3.88 2.92
CA THR A 23 -3.10 -5.24 2.60
C THR A 23 -2.73 -6.02 3.85
N TRP A 24 -3.00 -7.32 3.83
CA TRP A 24 -2.43 -8.26 4.77
C TRP A 24 -1.16 -8.84 4.19
N VAL A 25 -0.11 -8.84 4.99
CA VAL A 25 1.23 -9.24 4.55
C VAL A 25 1.89 -10.15 5.58
N LYS A 26 2.54 -11.20 5.08
CA LYS A 26 3.46 -12.04 5.83
C LYS A 26 4.78 -12.07 5.09
N ARG A 27 5.84 -11.55 5.71
CA ARG A 27 7.19 -11.51 5.13
C ARG A 27 7.82 -12.89 5.14
N ALA A 28 8.56 -13.24 4.10
CA ALA A 28 9.36 -14.46 4.06
C ALA A 28 10.86 -14.16 4.23
N MET A 29 11.27 -12.93 4.01
CA MET A 29 12.68 -12.51 4.09
C MET A 29 12.81 -11.28 4.99
N GLU A 30 13.88 -11.23 5.74
CA GLU A 30 14.27 -10.09 6.56
C GLU A 30 15.53 -9.44 5.97
N SER A 31 15.76 -8.19 6.36
CA SER A 31 16.96 -7.44 5.97
C SER A 31 17.13 -7.28 4.45
N THR A 32 16.02 -7.32 3.71
CA THR A 32 15.95 -7.07 2.27
C THR A 32 14.91 -5.99 1.97
N GLU A 33 15.08 -5.31 0.84
CA GLU A 33 14.06 -4.39 0.33
C GLU A 33 12.90 -5.20 -0.25
N GLU A 34 11.66 -4.93 0.16
CA GLU A 34 10.47 -5.66 -0.28
C GLU A 34 9.31 -4.68 -0.52
N VAL A 35 8.99 -4.41 -1.79
CA VAL A 35 7.94 -3.45 -2.16
C VAL A 35 6.56 -4.08 -2.07
N LEU A 36 5.63 -3.42 -1.40
CA LEU A 36 4.22 -3.82 -1.33
C LEU A 36 3.40 -3.25 -2.47
N ILE A 37 3.51 -1.93 -2.69
CA ILE A 37 2.89 -1.22 -3.81
C ILE A 37 3.81 -0.11 -4.29
N SER A 38 3.83 0.13 -5.59
CA SER A 38 4.47 1.28 -6.21
C SER A 38 3.62 1.85 -7.34
N GLY A 39 3.80 3.14 -7.62
CA GLY A 39 3.25 3.82 -8.79
C GLY A 39 4.19 4.94 -9.21
N GLY A 40 4.35 5.17 -10.51
CA GLY A 40 5.27 6.21 -10.96
C GLY A 40 5.38 6.33 -12.47
N THR A 41 6.26 7.24 -12.90
CA THR A 41 6.55 7.52 -14.32
C THR A 41 8.02 7.38 -14.68
N SER A 42 8.92 7.42 -13.70
CA SER A 42 10.38 7.34 -13.90
C SER A 42 11.11 7.09 -12.58
N GLY A 43 12.40 6.79 -12.62
CA GLY A 43 13.27 6.68 -11.44
C GLY A 43 13.42 7.97 -10.61
N SER A 44 12.77 9.06 -11.04
CA SER A 44 12.76 10.35 -10.32
C SER A 44 11.36 10.81 -9.94
N ASN A 45 10.32 10.02 -10.26
CA ASN A 45 8.93 10.40 -10.03
C ASN A 45 8.08 9.15 -9.77
N GLY A 46 7.80 8.88 -8.51
CA GLY A 46 6.97 7.78 -8.07
C GLY A 46 6.80 7.72 -6.56
N ASP A 47 5.85 6.92 -6.15
CA ASP A 47 5.53 6.66 -4.75
C ASP A 47 5.58 5.15 -4.51
N PHE A 48 5.98 4.75 -3.31
CA PHE A 48 6.06 3.34 -2.95
C PHE A 48 5.93 3.11 -1.45
N LEU A 49 5.42 1.93 -1.12
CA LEU A 49 5.39 1.38 0.23
C LEU A 49 6.31 0.15 0.26
N VAL A 50 7.32 0.16 1.13
CA VAL A 50 8.42 -0.81 1.10
C VAL A 50 8.85 -1.21 2.51
N PHE A 51 9.13 -2.47 2.75
CA PHE A 51 9.98 -2.88 3.87
C PHE A 51 11.44 -2.64 3.47
N ARG A 52 12.15 -1.84 4.25
CA ARG A 52 13.56 -1.55 4.03
C ARG A 52 14.46 -2.70 4.53
N SER A 53 15.69 -2.74 4.07
CA SER A 53 16.71 -3.70 4.55
C SER A 53 17.02 -3.57 6.05
N THR A 54 16.55 -2.49 6.68
CA THR A 54 16.57 -2.28 8.14
C THR A 54 15.37 -2.87 8.85
N ASP A 55 14.48 -3.57 8.14
CA ASP A 55 13.19 -4.13 8.58
C ASP A 55 12.13 -3.10 9.02
N GLN A 56 12.35 -1.83 8.70
CA GLN A 56 11.37 -0.76 8.89
C GLN A 56 10.40 -0.73 7.71
N LEU A 57 9.16 -0.34 7.94
CA LEU A 57 8.21 -0.01 6.87
C LEU A 57 8.35 1.47 6.52
N GLU A 58 8.48 1.75 5.24
CA GLU A 58 8.60 3.12 4.73
C GLU A 58 7.60 3.35 3.60
N TRP A 59 6.85 4.43 3.72
CA TRP A 59 6.04 4.97 2.64
C TRP A 59 6.66 6.27 2.18
N GLN A 60 7.12 6.29 0.92
CA GLN A 60 7.84 7.42 0.35
C GLN A 60 7.13 7.93 -0.91
N MET A 61 7.07 9.23 -1.03
CA MET A 61 6.71 9.98 -2.23
C MET A 61 7.97 10.69 -2.73
N TYR A 62 8.39 10.38 -3.96
CA TYR A 62 9.56 10.98 -4.60
C TYR A 62 9.18 11.65 -5.90
N HIS A 63 9.18 12.98 -5.91
CA HIS A 63 8.78 13.82 -7.06
C HIS A 63 9.94 14.75 -7.42
N GLY A 64 11.03 14.15 -7.96
CA GLY A 64 12.32 14.83 -8.18
C GLY A 64 13.10 15.12 -6.88
N THR A 65 12.45 15.03 -5.76
CA THR A 65 12.98 15.15 -4.39
C THR A 65 12.08 14.35 -3.43
N ASN A 66 12.53 14.12 -2.20
CA ASN A 66 11.71 13.55 -1.15
C ASN A 66 10.56 14.52 -0.81
N THR A 67 9.35 14.18 -1.25
CA THR A 67 8.15 15.02 -1.11
C THR A 67 7.35 14.66 0.13
N GLY A 68 7.31 13.37 0.47
CA GLY A 68 6.70 12.85 1.70
C GLY A 68 7.35 11.54 2.11
N ILE A 69 7.60 11.32 3.41
CA ILE A 69 8.17 10.09 3.94
C ILE A 69 7.58 9.82 5.33
N LEU A 70 6.97 8.64 5.49
CA LEU A 70 6.75 8.04 6.80
C LEU A 70 7.58 6.77 6.89
N LYS A 71 8.56 6.72 7.78
CA LYS A 71 9.40 5.55 8.05
C LYS A 71 9.27 5.17 9.51
N THR A 72 8.81 3.97 9.80
CA THR A 72 8.53 3.52 11.17
C THR A 72 9.79 3.39 12.02
N ASP A 73 9.68 3.61 13.33
CA ASP A 73 10.66 3.11 14.30
C ASP A 73 10.49 1.60 14.51
N ARG A 74 9.27 1.11 14.35
CA ARG A 74 8.93 -0.32 14.44
C ARG A 74 9.71 -1.13 13.41
N LEU A 75 10.17 -2.32 13.85
CA LEU A 75 10.85 -3.30 13.02
C LEU A 75 9.94 -4.52 12.80
N PHE A 76 9.85 -4.99 11.56
CA PHE A 76 8.99 -6.10 11.13
C PHE A 76 9.84 -7.37 10.93
N ARG A 77 10.30 -7.97 12.01
CA ARG A 77 11.28 -9.08 12.03
C ARG A 77 10.68 -10.45 12.31
N ASP A 78 9.37 -10.58 12.37
CA ASP A 78 8.73 -11.87 12.59
C ASP A 78 8.17 -12.42 11.26
N PRO A 79 8.86 -13.39 10.61
CA PRO A 79 8.37 -14.00 9.38
C PRO A 79 7.17 -14.94 9.62
N GLY A 80 6.88 -15.26 10.87
CA GLY A 80 5.69 -16.04 11.27
C GLY A 80 4.43 -15.20 11.36
N ALA A 81 4.57 -13.89 11.60
CA ALA A 81 3.45 -12.99 11.83
C ALA A 81 2.78 -12.52 10.55
N TRP A 82 1.45 -12.39 10.60
CA TRP A 82 0.69 -11.58 9.68
C TRP A 82 0.63 -10.13 10.19
N TYR A 83 0.85 -9.20 9.29
CA TYR A 83 0.66 -7.77 9.54
C TYR A 83 -0.44 -7.25 8.63
N HIS A 84 -1.40 -6.54 9.19
CA HIS A 84 -2.34 -5.73 8.42
C HIS A 84 -1.78 -4.32 8.31
N ILE A 85 -1.42 -3.91 7.10
CA ILE A 85 -0.86 -2.59 6.81
C ILE A 85 -1.93 -1.77 6.08
N VAL A 86 -2.21 -0.57 6.61
CA VAL A 86 -3.08 0.40 5.94
C VAL A 86 -2.35 1.73 5.87
N ILE A 87 -2.34 2.34 4.69
CA ILE A 87 -1.91 3.73 4.49
C ILE A 87 -3.09 4.55 3.98
N THR A 88 -3.27 5.72 4.56
CA THR A 88 -4.34 6.65 4.18
C THR A 88 -3.71 7.97 3.75
N TYR A 89 -4.05 8.39 2.55
CA TYR A 89 -3.61 9.63 1.93
C TYR A 89 -4.75 10.62 1.79
N ASP A 90 -4.57 11.85 2.28
CA ASP A 90 -5.47 12.99 2.07
C ASP A 90 -4.67 14.29 2.03
N SER A 91 -4.05 14.58 0.90
CA SER A 91 -3.19 15.78 0.77
C SER A 91 -3.97 17.09 0.79
N ALA A 92 -5.28 17.06 0.59
CA ALA A 92 -6.12 18.24 0.72
C ALA A 92 -6.29 18.70 2.18
N ASN A 93 -5.92 17.86 3.15
CA ASN A 93 -6.02 18.20 4.57
C ASN A 93 -5.16 19.43 4.90
N ALA A 94 -5.74 20.38 5.64
CA ALA A 94 -5.03 21.59 6.08
C ALA A 94 -3.91 21.29 7.08
N VAL A 95 -4.09 20.25 7.90
CA VAL A 95 -3.09 19.80 8.89
C VAL A 95 -2.11 18.87 8.21
N ALA A 96 -0.83 19.23 8.17
CA ALA A 96 0.18 18.46 7.44
C ALA A 96 0.29 17.01 7.95
N GLY A 97 0.31 16.78 9.27
CA GLY A 97 0.40 15.45 9.87
C GLY A 97 -0.82 14.55 9.62
N ASP A 98 -1.91 15.07 9.08
CA ASP A 98 -3.09 14.29 8.68
C ASP A 98 -3.12 13.93 7.19
N ARG A 99 -2.09 14.34 6.41
CA ARG A 99 -2.04 14.05 4.96
C ARG A 99 -1.58 12.64 4.63
N MET A 100 -0.74 12.09 5.49
CA MET A 100 -0.24 10.71 5.42
C MET A 100 -0.45 10.04 6.76
N LYS A 101 -1.14 8.89 6.78
CA LYS A 101 -1.30 8.07 8.00
C LYS A 101 -1.00 6.62 7.69
N MET A 102 -0.39 5.94 8.65
CA MET A 102 -0.06 4.54 8.57
C MET A 102 -0.64 3.78 9.76
N TYR A 103 -1.19 2.60 9.51
CA TYR A 103 -1.75 1.74 10.56
C TYR A 103 -1.12 0.35 10.45
N VAL A 104 -0.87 -0.27 11.59
CA VAL A 104 -0.40 -1.64 11.72
C VAL A 104 -1.34 -2.41 12.65
N ASN A 105 -1.96 -3.48 12.16
CA ASN A 105 -2.89 -4.32 12.90
C ASN A 105 -3.99 -3.51 13.63
N GLY A 106 -4.59 -2.55 12.91
CA GLY A 106 -5.68 -1.73 13.40
C GLY A 106 -5.27 -0.50 14.22
N VAL A 107 -3.99 -0.37 14.57
CA VAL A 107 -3.49 0.74 15.41
C VAL A 107 -2.73 1.73 14.53
N GLU A 108 -3.03 3.02 14.69
CA GLU A 108 -2.28 4.10 14.02
C GLU A 108 -0.83 4.13 14.51
N GLU A 109 0.12 4.12 13.58
CA GLU A 109 1.54 4.27 13.89
C GLU A 109 1.83 5.75 14.09
N THR A 110 2.41 6.08 15.22
CA THR A 110 2.73 7.46 15.62
C THR A 110 4.20 7.68 15.94
N SER A 111 5.02 6.61 15.84
CA SER A 111 6.46 6.66 16.08
C SER A 111 7.22 6.41 14.79
N PHE A 112 7.88 7.44 14.29
CA PHE A 112 8.57 7.41 13.00
C PHE A 112 10.03 7.86 13.14
N ALA A 113 10.94 7.09 12.56
CA ALA A 113 12.33 7.48 12.37
C ALA A 113 12.47 8.63 11.36
N THR A 114 11.51 8.73 10.43
CA THR A 114 11.36 9.86 9.50
C THR A 114 9.88 10.16 9.34
N ASP A 115 9.51 11.40 9.57
CA ASP A 115 8.15 11.93 9.38
C ASP A 115 8.25 13.24 8.61
N THR A 116 7.95 13.17 7.32
CA THR A 116 7.89 14.32 6.42
C THR A 116 6.61 14.26 5.63
N ASN A 117 5.75 15.23 5.84
CA ASN A 117 4.47 15.29 5.14
C ASN A 117 4.57 16.11 3.85
N PRO A 118 3.90 15.69 2.76
CA PRO A 118 3.93 16.42 1.50
C PRO A 118 3.25 17.81 1.64
N PRO A 119 3.56 18.77 0.76
CA PRO A 119 2.78 19.98 0.63
C PRO A 119 1.28 19.69 0.44
N GLN A 120 0.43 20.64 0.86
CA GLN A 120 -1.01 20.51 0.62
C GLN A 120 -1.28 20.40 -0.88
N ASP A 121 -2.31 19.60 -1.22
CA ASP A 121 -2.74 19.36 -2.59
C ASP A 121 -1.72 18.63 -3.48
N THR A 122 -0.68 18.01 -2.93
CA THR A 122 0.23 17.15 -3.69
C THR A 122 -0.54 15.93 -4.24
N VAL A 123 -0.39 15.66 -5.53
CA VAL A 123 -0.94 14.47 -6.19
C VAL A 123 0.00 13.28 -5.93
N SER A 124 -0.56 12.08 -5.65
CA SER A 124 0.21 10.85 -5.49
C SER A 124 0.28 10.08 -6.81
N TYR A 125 1.39 9.36 -7.05
CA TYR A 125 1.49 8.42 -8.17
C TYR A 125 0.79 7.08 -7.87
N ILE A 126 0.68 6.66 -6.62
CA ILE A 126 -0.28 5.63 -6.23
C ILE A 126 -1.67 6.23 -6.44
N ASN A 127 -2.57 5.52 -7.13
CA ASN A 127 -3.89 6.02 -7.54
C ASN A 127 -3.90 6.99 -8.75
N ALA A 128 -2.77 7.30 -9.36
CA ALA A 128 -2.73 8.11 -10.58
C ALA A 128 -2.90 7.27 -11.86
N ALA A 129 -3.17 7.94 -12.99
CA ALA A 129 -3.29 7.32 -14.33
C ALA A 129 -1.92 6.89 -14.89
N VAL A 130 -1.19 6.09 -14.12
CA VAL A 130 0.14 5.54 -14.42
C VAL A 130 0.18 4.06 -14.08
N GLN A 131 1.27 3.38 -14.44
CA GLN A 131 1.45 2.00 -14.03
C GLN A 131 1.63 1.93 -12.51
N ASN A 132 0.80 1.12 -11.87
CA ASN A 132 0.91 0.73 -10.47
C ASN A 132 1.26 -0.76 -10.39
N ASN A 133 2.09 -1.14 -9.42
CA ASN A 133 2.55 -2.51 -9.24
C ASN A 133 2.30 -2.96 -7.81
N ILE A 134 1.96 -4.23 -7.65
CA ILE A 134 1.90 -4.91 -6.35
C ILE A 134 3.05 -5.91 -6.30
N GLY A 135 3.90 -5.77 -5.28
CA GLY A 135 5.03 -6.66 -5.05
C GLY A 135 6.30 -6.30 -5.83
N TYR A 136 6.36 -5.14 -6.46
CA TYR A 136 7.53 -4.69 -7.23
C TYR A 136 7.60 -3.17 -7.40
N ASP A 137 8.79 -2.63 -7.66
CA ASP A 137 9.00 -1.27 -8.12
C ASP A 137 9.67 -1.26 -9.51
N THR A 138 8.90 -0.91 -10.54
CA THR A 138 9.35 -0.86 -11.93
C THR A 138 10.40 0.23 -12.18
N TYR A 139 10.37 1.30 -11.40
CA TYR A 139 11.18 2.49 -11.68
C TYR A 139 12.49 2.56 -10.89
N GLY A 140 12.75 1.58 -10.03
CA GLY A 140 14.00 1.48 -9.27
C GLY A 140 14.17 2.53 -8.17
N LEU A 141 13.08 3.17 -7.74
CA LEU A 141 13.06 4.10 -6.62
C LEU A 141 13.38 3.37 -5.30
N ALA A 142 12.93 2.12 -5.19
CA ALA A 142 13.24 1.21 -4.09
C ALA A 142 14.16 0.05 -4.55
N THR A 143 15.17 0.35 -5.38
CA THR A 143 16.21 -0.61 -5.83
C THR A 143 15.69 -1.87 -6.55
N SER A 144 14.58 -1.78 -7.32
CA SER A 144 13.98 -2.89 -8.07
C SER A 144 13.68 -4.12 -7.18
N ALA A 145 13.19 -3.87 -5.98
CA ALA A 145 12.95 -4.90 -4.99
C ALA A 145 11.61 -5.62 -5.23
N TYR A 146 11.67 -6.94 -5.28
CA TYR A 146 10.47 -7.79 -5.30
C TYR A 146 10.03 -8.14 -3.89
N PHE A 147 8.73 -8.23 -3.68
CA PHE A 147 8.18 -8.76 -2.43
C PHE A 147 8.34 -10.28 -2.39
N GLY A 148 8.98 -10.79 -1.35
CA GLY A 148 9.26 -12.22 -1.14
C GLY A 148 8.44 -12.80 0.00
N GLY A 149 7.11 -12.70 -0.05
CA GLY A 149 6.25 -13.17 1.04
C GLY A 149 4.87 -13.58 0.55
N VAL A 150 3.88 -13.46 1.42
CA VAL A 150 2.47 -13.76 1.12
C VAL A 150 1.63 -12.49 1.31
N LEU A 151 0.79 -12.18 0.35
CA LEU A 151 -0.20 -11.12 0.39
C LEU A 151 -1.61 -11.71 0.48
N ALA A 152 -2.50 -11.03 1.18
CA ALA A 152 -3.91 -11.35 1.20
C ALA A 152 -4.73 -10.05 1.32
N HIS A 153 -5.93 -10.05 0.75
CA HIS A 153 -6.87 -8.92 0.87
C HIS A 153 -6.23 -7.56 0.54
N THR A 154 -5.56 -7.46 -0.62
CA THR A 154 -4.96 -6.21 -1.07
C THR A 154 -6.01 -5.32 -1.72
N GLN A 155 -6.21 -4.12 -1.22
CA GLN A 155 -7.27 -3.21 -1.62
C GLN A 155 -6.75 -1.79 -1.81
N LEU A 156 -7.31 -1.09 -2.80
CA LEU A 156 -7.18 0.35 -2.96
C LEU A 156 -8.60 0.95 -3.00
N CYS A 157 -8.83 1.99 -2.20
CA CYS A 157 -10.06 2.79 -2.22
C CYS A 157 -9.73 4.20 -2.71
N ASP A 158 -10.04 4.45 -3.98
CA ASP A 158 -9.81 5.72 -4.66
C ASP A 158 -10.82 6.78 -4.19
N GLY A 159 -10.32 7.95 -3.83
CA GLY A 159 -11.13 9.08 -3.38
C GLY A 159 -11.59 9.00 -1.91
N GLN A 160 -11.12 8.01 -1.15
CA GLN A 160 -11.56 7.77 0.22
C GLN A 160 -10.38 7.71 1.19
N ALA A 161 -10.52 8.34 2.36
CA ALA A 161 -9.59 8.28 3.48
C ALA A 161 -10.22 7.46 4.62
N TYR A 162 -10.05 6.14 4.57
CA TYR A 162 -10.57 5.18 5.54
C TYR A 162 -9.57 4.92 6.66
N ALA A 163 -10.09 4.50 7.82
CA ALA A 163 -9.28 3.96 8.91
C ALA A 163 -9.03 2.45 8.73
N ALA A 164 -8.10 1.88 9.49
CA ALA A 164 -7.84 0.44 9.45
C ALA A 164 -9.05 -0.40 9.86
N SER A 165 -9.93 0.14 10.72
CA SER A 165 -11.18 -0.52 11.16
C SER A 165 -12.21 -0.72 10.06
N ASP A 166 -12.06 -0.06 8.89
CA ASP A 166 -12.92 -0.31 7.74
C ASP A 166 -12.59 -1.65 7.06
N PHE A 167 -11.34 -2.12 7.19
CA PHE A 167 -10.81 -3.33 6.54
C PHE A 167 -10.57 -4.51 7.49
N GLY A 168 -10.46 -4.24 8.77
CA GLY A 168 -10.25 -5.24 9.81
C GLY A 168 -11.09 -4.98 11.06
N GLU A 169 -11.13 -5.95 11.94
CA GLU A 169 -11.83 -5.87 13.21
C GLU A 169 -11.17 -6.75 14.27
N THR A 170 -11.41 -6.47 15.54
CA THR A 170 -10.98 -7.35 16.62
C THR A 170 -12.02 -8.45 16.81
N ASP A 171 -11.59 -9.70 16.63
CA ASP A 171 -12.44 -10.85 16.93
C ASP A 171 -12.82 -10.84 18.42
N SER A 172 -14.12 -10.85 18.70
CA SER A 172 -14.65 -10.69 20.05
C SER A 172 -14.35 -11.88 20.97
N THR A 173 -13.99 -13.03 20.43
CA THR A 173 -13.71 -14.26 21.17
C THR A 173 -12.24 -14.39 21.50
N SER A 174 -11.36 -14.15 20.53
CA SER A 174 -9.92 -14.33 20.68
C SER A 174 -9.17 -13.04 21.02
N GLY A 175 -9.78 -11.86 20.80
CA GLY A 175 -9.10 -10.57 20.91
C GLY A 175 -8.09 -10.29 19.79
N ILE A 176 -8.02 -11.15 18.77
CA ILE A 176 -7.06 -11.02 17.66
C ILE A 176 -7.63 -10.09 16.60
N TRP A 177 -6.77 -9.24 16.01
CA TRP A 177 -7.10 -8.44 14.84
C TRP A 177 -7.21 -9.32 13.60
N ILE A 178 -8.35 -9.31 12.93
CA ILE A 178 -8.67 -10.16 11.78
C ILE A 178 -9.17 -9.33 10.60
N ALA A 179 -9.09 -9.90 9.38
CA ALA A 179 -9.57 -9.26 8.17
C ALA A 179 -11.09 -9.31 8.08
N LYS A 180 -11.71 -8.19 7.68
CA LYS A 180 -13.07 -8.20 7.15
C LYS A 180 -13.06 -8.80 5.75
N THR A 181 -13.80 -9.88 5.55
CA THR A 181 -13.87 -10.57 4.24
C THR A 181 -14.71 -9.83 3.21
N SER A 182 -15.55 -8.91 3.67
CA SER A 182 -16.41 -8.05 2.87
C SER A 182 -16.49 -6.66 3.50
N PRO A 183 -15.44 -5.85 3.39
CA PRO A 183 -15.44 -4.50 3.92
C PRO A 183 -16.50 -3.64 3.23
N SER A 184 -17.20 -2.81 3.99
CA SER A 184 -18.20 -1.89 3.46
C SER A 184 -17.54 -0.56 3.07
N VAL A 185 -16.87 -0.55 1.93
CA VAL A 185 -16.09 0.59 1.42
C VAL A 185 -16.50 0.95 -0.01
N THR A 186 -16.19 2.18 -0.41
CA THR A 186 -16.33 2.66 -1.79
C THR A 186 -14.97 2.59 -2.46
N TYR A 187 -14.86 1.86 -3.58
CA TYR A 187 -13.59 1.68 -4.27
C TYR A 187 -13.22 2.86 -5.18
N GLY A 188 -14.20 3.62 -5.72
CA GLY A 188 -13.94 4.68 -6.70
C GLY A 188 -13.48 4.12 -8.06
N ASN A 189 -13.00 5.00 -8.96
CA ASN A 189 -12.67 4.58 -10.35
C ASN A 189 -11.45 3.65 -10.43
N ASN A 190 -10.39 3.98 -9.69
CA ASN A 190 -9.12 3.24 -9.69
C ASN A 190 -9.03 2.16 -8.59
N GLY A 191 -10.05 2.09 -7.72
CA GLY A 191 -10.04 1.15 -6.62
C GLY A 191 -10.17 -0.30 -7.08
N PHE A 192 -9.61 -1.21 -6.29
CA PHE A 192 -9.60 -2.65 -6.54
C PHE A 192 -9.60 -3.44 -5.22
N PHE A 193 -9.97 -4.73 -5.31
CA PHE A 193 -9.87 -5.69 -4.23
C PHE A 193 -9.32 -7.03 -4.73
N LEU A 194 -8.04 -7.28 -4.55
CA LEU A 194 -7.38 -8.53 -4.91
C LEU A 194 -7.47 -9.52 -3.74
N LYS A 195 -8.25 -10.55 -3.90
CA LYS A 195 -8.43 -11.62 -2.89
C LYS A 195 -7.44 -12.76 -3.04
N TYR A 196 -6.78 -12.88 -4.22
CA TYR A 196 -5.84 -13.96 -4.56
C TYR A 196 -6.42 -15.38 -4.44
N GLN A 197 -7.72 -15.53 -4.70
CA GLN A 197 -8.44 -16.80 -4.53
C GLN A 197 -8.34 -17.71 -5.75
N ASP A 198 -8.20 -17.14 -6.93
CA ASP A 198 -8.05 -17.90 -8.17
C ASP A 198 -6.57 -18.06 -8.52
N THR A 199 -6.10 -19.31 -8.50
CA THR A 199 -4.70 -19.64 -8.84
C THR A 199 -4.35 -19.43 -10.32
N ALA A 200 -5.35 -19.31 -11.19
CA ALA A 200 -5.17 -18.99 -12.61
C ALA A 200 -5.19 -17.47 -12.86
N ALA A 201 -5.66 -16.67 -11.89
CA ALA A 201 -5.90 -15.25 -12.07
C ALA A 201 -5.73 -14.47 -10.74
N PHE A 202 -4.52 -14.47 -10.18
CA PHE A 202 -4.21 -13.76 -8.93
C PHE A 202 -4.50 -12.25 -8.98
N GLY A 203 -4.55 -11.67 -10.17
CA GLY A 203 -4.82 -10.25 -10.37
C GLY A 203 -6.30 -9.88 -10.47
N ASP A 204 -7.23 -10.82 -10.34
CA ASP A 204 -8.66 -10.58 -10.48
C ASP A 204 -9.16 -9.61 -9.40
N ASP A 205 -9.87 -8.58 -9.87
CA ASP A 205 -10.48 -7.55 -9.03
C ASP A 205 -11.89 -7.96 -8.58
N SER A 206 -12.06 -8.10 -7.29
CA SER A 206 -13.35 -8.43 -6.64
C SER A 206 -14.13 -7.18 -6.16
N SER A 207 -13.67 -5.96 -6.46
CA SER A 207 -14.35 -4.71 -6.05
C SER A 207 -15.62 -4.42 -6.84
N GLY A 208 -15.72 -5.00 -8.05
CA GLY A 208 -16.78 -4.71 -9.03
C GLY A 208 -16.38 -3.67 -10.08
N ASN A 209 -15.18 -3.10 -10.00
CA ASN A 209 -14.68 -2.11 -10.98
C ASN A 209 -14.02 -2.73 -12.21
N THR A 210 -13.74 -4.04 -12.19
CA THR A 210 -12.96 -4.73 -13.24
C THR A 210 -11.54 -4.16 -13.43
N ASN A 211 -10.93 -3.73 -12.35
CA ASN A 211 -9.55 -3.25 -12.31
C ASN A 211 -8.56 -4.42 -12.16
N ASP A 212 -8.68 -5.44 -13.03
CA ASP A 212 -7.82 -6.62 -13.01
C ASP A 212 -6.37 -6.26 -13.28
N PHE A 213 -5.47 -6.85 -12.51
CA PHE A 213 -4.03 -6.73 -12.66
C PHE A 213 -3.46 -7.86 -13.50
N THR A 214 -2.47 -7.56 -14.31
CA THR A 214 -1.71 -8.56 -15.08
C THR A 214 -0.56 -9.10 -14.22
N MET A 215 -0.38 -10.41 -14.23
CA MET A 215 0.75 -11.07 -13.58
C MET A 215 1.98 -11.03 -14.49
N SER A 216 3.15 -10.79 -13.90
CA SER A 216 4.47 -10.87 -14.55
C SER A 216 5.47 -11.57 -13.61
N GLY A 217 6.45 -12.28 -14.19
CA GLY A 217 7.51 -13.00 -13.49
C GLY A 217 7.70 -14.42 -13.93
#